data_2a05ce0f046e08a91011f2fdb6bc7356
#
_entry.id   2a05ce0f046e08a91011f2fdb6bc7356
#
_cell.length_a   1.000
_cell.length_b   1.000
_cell.length_c   1.000
_cell.angle_alpha   90.00
_cell.angle_beta   90.00
_cell.angle_gamma   90.00
#
_symmetry.space_group_name_H-M   'P 1'
#
loop_
_entity.id
_entity.type
_entity.pdbx_description
1 polymer ?
#
loop_
_entity_poly.entity_id
_entity_poly.type
_entity_poly.pdbx_seq_one_letter_code
_entity_poly.pdbx_strand_id
1 'polypeptide(L)'
;IKGLYLDLQHSDYQSKFGLVHSRFSTNTFPSWKRAHPNRMLMHNGEINTIQGNVNWMRARQRQLIQTLFPNDAHKICQIVDEDGSDSAIVDNALEFLTLAMEPEQAAMLLIPEPWQHNKANDATVRAFYEFYSYLMEPWDGPTMISFCNGDKTVSYTHLRAHETPEHL
;
A
#
# COMPACT_ATOMS: atom_id res chain seq x y z
N ILE A 1 -2.11 0.91 -29.72
CA ILE A 1 -1.41 0.16 -28.66
C ILE A 1 -1.30 -1.31 -29.07
N LYS A 2 -2.40 -2.02 -29.35
CA LYS A 2 -2.37 -3.45 -29.77
C LYS A 2 -1.45 -3.73 -30.94
N GLY A 3 -1.31 -2.80 -31.91
CA GLY A 3 -0.41 -2.97 -33.04
C GLY A 3 1.07 -2.83 -32.70
N LEU A 4 1.39 -2.21 -31.56
CA LEU A 4 2.77 -1.99 -31.10
C LEU A 4 3.25 -3.14 -30.20
N TYR A 5 2.35 -3.65 -29.36
CA TYR A 5 2.66 -4.71 -28.38
C TYR A 5 1.97 -6.01 -28.83
N LEU A 6 2.75 -6.94 -29.34
CA LEU A 6 2.25 -8.21 -29.88
C LEU A 6 1.59 -9.09 -28.81
N ASP A 7 2.08 -9.01 -27.58
CA ASP A 7 1.51 -9.75 -26.43
C ASP A 7 0.02 -9.44 -26.23
N LEU A 8 -0.39 -8.17 -26.46
CA LEU A 8 -1.79 -7.75 -26.33
C LEU A 8 -2.71 -8.34 -27.40
N GLN A 9 -2.15 -9.03 -28.40
CA GLN A 9 -2.90 -9.72 -29.44
C GLN A 9 -3.14 -11.19 -29.12
N HIS A 10 -2.44 -11.72 -28.11
CA HIS A 10 -2.58 -13.11 -27.70
C HIS A 10 -3.96 -13.35 -27.05
N SER A 11 -4.61 -14.45 -27.40
CA SER A 11 -5.96 -14.80 -26.90
C SER A 11 -6.00 -14.98 -25.38
N ASP A 12 -4.90 -15.42 -24.78
CA ASP A 12 -4.80 -15.69 -23.35
C ASP A 12 -4.48 -14.43 -22.53
N TYR A 13 -4.20 -13.30 -23.22
CA TYR A 13 -4.00 -12.02 -22.56
C TYR A 13 -5.36 -11.43 -22.18
N GLN A 14 -5.89 -11.88 -21.04
CA GLN A 14 -7.18 -11.47 -20.51
C GLN A 14 -7.01 -10.98 -19.07
N SER A 15 -7.73 -9.93 -18.70
CA SER A 15 -7.74 -9.37 -17.36
C SER A 15 -9.13 -8.85 -17.03
N LYS A 16 -9.57 -9.06 -15.77
CA LYS A 16 -10.80 -8.45 -15.23
C LYS A 16 -10.61 -6.97 -14.93
N PHE A 17 -9.40 -6.58 -14.50
CA PHE A 17 -9.06 -5.24 -14.03
C PHE A 17 -7.77 -4.75 -14.65
N GLY A 18 -7.60 -3.44 -14.69
CA GLY A 18 -6.36 -2.78 -15.02
C GLY A 18 -6.16 -1.56 -14.14
N LEU A 19 -5.04 -1.51 -13.42
CA LEU A 19 -4.59 -0.30 -12.74
C LEU A 19 -3.64 0.45 -13.68
N VAL A 20 -3.86 1.74 -13.85
CA VAL A 20 -3.08 2.58 -14.77
C VAL A 20 -2.71 3.88 -14.08
N HIS A 21 -1.45 4.26 -14.22
CA HIS A 21 -0.96 5.55 -13.74
C HIS A 21 -0.13 6.23 -14.83
N SER A 22 -0.32 7.52 -15.04
CA SER A 22 0.30 8.26 -16.14
C SER A 22 1.72 8.75 -15.86
N ARG A 23 2.20 8.65 -14.62
CA ARG A 23 3.46 9.26 -14.19
C ARG A 23 4.28 8.35 -13.29
N PHE A 24 5.60 8.58 -13.28
CA PHE A 24 6.52 8.11 -12.25
C PHE A 24 6.36 8.96 -10.96
N SER A 25 6.93 8.46 -9.85
CA SER A 25 7.07 9.26 -8.63
C SER A 25 7.86 10.56 -8.94
N THR A 26 7.37 11.70 -8.42
CA THR A 26 7.97 13.02 -8.70
C THR A 26 9.24 13.28 -7.90
N ASN A 27 9.42 12.64 -6.76
CA ASN A 27 10.50 12.90 -5.80
C ASN A 27 11.70 11.97 -5.99
N THR A 28 11.73 11.19 -7.08
CA THR A 28 12.81 10.24 -7.36
C THR A 28 13.22 10.34 -8.83
N PHE A 29 14.47 9.91 -9.12
CA PHE A 29 14.88 9.74 -10.50
C PHE A 29 13.98 8.72 -11.20
N PRO A 30 13.43 9.03 -12.40
CA PRO A 30 12.59 8.11 -13.15
C PRO A 30 13.34 6.83 -13.48
N SER A 31 12.72 5.70 -13.21
CA SER A 31 13.19 4.38 -13.62
C SER A 31 12.00 3.45 -13.78
N TRP A 32 12.14 2.41 -14.60
CA TRP A 32 11.08 1.41 -14.74
C TRP A 32 10.73 0.71 -13.43
N LYS A 33 11.69 0.53 -12.52
CA LYS A 33 11.47 0.00 -11.17
C LYS A 33 10.53 0.86 -10.33
N ARG A 34 10.45 2.16 -10.63
CA ARG A 34 9.63 3.15 -9.91
C ARG A 34 8.39 3.58 -10.68
N ALA A 35 8.08 2.90 -11.78
CA ALA A 35 6.89 3.16 -12.54
C ALA A 35 5.65 2.59 -11.86
N HIS A 36 4.57 3.37 -11.86
CA HIS A 36 3.26 2.88 -11.43
C HIS A 36 2.53 2.18 -12.60
N PRO A 37 1.57 1.30 -12.30
CA PRO A 37 1.24 0.76 -10.98
C PRO A 37 2.33 -0.17 -10.45
N ASN A 38 2.42 -0.32 -9.13
CA ASN A 38 3.25 -1.31 -8.49
C ASN A 38 2.60 -2.70 -8.58
N ARG A 39 2.99 -3.66 -7.75
CA ARG A 39 2.46 -5.04 -7.84
C ARG A 39 1.01 -5.16 -7.43
N MET A 40 0.61 -4.47 -6.36
CA MET A 40 -0.75 -4.51 -5.84
C MET A 40 -1.46 -3.18 -5.94
N LEU A 41 -0.72 -2.07 -5.75
CA LEU A 41 -1.33 -0.76 -5.66
C LEU A 41 -0.84 0.25 -6.73
N MET A 42 -1.68 1.22 -6.94
CA MET A 42 -1.39 2.49 -7.57
C MET A 42 -1.56 3.58 -6.50
N HIS A 43 -0.57 4.47 -6.40
CA HIS A 43 -0.56 5.56 -5.43
C HIS A 43 -0.35 6.90 -6.12
N ASN A 44 -1.14 7.88 -5.76
CA ASN A 44 -0.94 9.27 -6.12
C ASN A 44 -0.94 10.11 -4.85
N GLY A 45 0.21 10.68 -4.51
CA GLY A 45 0.43 11.42 -3.29
C GLY A 45 1.84 11.23 -2.75
N GLU A 46 1.99 11.30 -1.44
CA GLU A 46 3.27 11.17 -0.75
C GLU A 46 3.07 10.61 0.66
N ILE A 47 3.88 9.62 1.04
CA ILE A 47 3.94 9.13 2.41
C ILE A 47 5.01 9.89 3.16
N ASN A 48 4.60 10.89 3.92
CA ASN A 48 5.51 11.80 4.61
C ASN A 48 6.25 11.14 5.78
N THR A 49 5.70 10.08 6.35
CA THR A 49 6.29 9.34 7.48
C THR A 49 7.18 8.18 7.04
N ILE A 50 7.45 8.04 5.74
CA ILE A 50 8.09 6.87 5.13
C ILE A 50 9.38 6.43 5.82
N GLN A 51 10.23 7.35 6.22
CA GLN A 51 11.51 7.02 6.89
C GLN A 51 11.27 6.32 8.24
N GLY A 52 10.29 6.79 9.01
CA GLY A 52 9.89 6.16 10.28
C GLY A 52 9.28 4.79 10.03
N ASN A 53 8.40 4.67 9.04
CA ASN A 53 7.74 3.43 8.68
C ASN A 53 8.75 2.36 8.25
N VAL A 54 9.73 2.71 7.42
CA VAL A 54 10.84 1.81 7.02
C VAL A 54 11.63 1.33 8.24
N ASN A 55 11.99 2.23 9.15
CA ASN A 55 12.73 1.86 10.35
C ASN A 55 11.93 0.89 11.24
N TRP A 56 10.62 1.11 11.41
CA TRP A 56 9.75 0.22 12.15
C TRP A 56 9.58 -1.13 11.44
N MET A 57 9.42 -1.15 10.11
CA MET A 57 9.36 -2.40 9.36
C MET A 57 10.67 -3.18 9.49
N ARG A 58 11.82 -2.53 9.41
CA ARG A 58 13.13 -3.15 9.63
C ARG A 58 13.25 -3.76 11.03
N ALA A 59 12.76 -3.05 12.05
CA ALA A 59 12.83 -3.55 13.42
C ALA A 59 11.96 -4.81 13.64
N ARG A 60 10.78 -4.89 13.04
CA ARG A 60 9.82 -5.99 13.23
C ARG A 60 9.90 -7.11 12.21
N GLN A 61 10.53 -6.89 11.04
CA GLN A 61 10.48 -7.83 9.92
C GLN A 61 10.95 -9.24 10.27
N ARG A 62 12.01 -9.36 11.08
CA ARG A 62 12.53 -10.68 11.47
C ARG A 62 11.49 -11.51 12.21
N GLN A 63 10.78 -10.89 13.15
CA GLN A 63 9.74 -11.58 13.91
C GLN A 63 8.56 -11.93 13.01
N LEU A 64 8.11 -11.00 12.16
CA LEU A 64 7.01 -11.21 11.22
C LEU A 64 7.32 -12.36 10.25
N ILE A 65 8.50 -12.36 9.64
CA ILE A 65 8.91 -13.40 8.71
C ILE A 65 8.97 -14.77 9.41
N GLN A 66 9.53 -14.84 10.60
CA GLN A 66 9.61 -16.10 11.36
C GLN A 66 8.23 -16.61 11.79
N THR A 67 7.30 -15.72 12.10
CA THR A 67 5.94 -16.08 12.50
C THR A 67 5.11 -16.58 11.31
N LEU A 68 5.15 -15.88 10.18
CA LEU A 68 4.35 -16.20 9.01
C LEU A 68 4.96 -17.30 8.13
N PHE A 69 6.29 -17.36 8.08
CA PHE A 69 7.04 -18.28 7.21
C PHE A 69 8.13 -19.05 7.96
N PRO A 70 7.81 -19.81 9.00
CA PRO A 70 8.83 -20.45 9.85
C PRO A 70 9.79 -21.37 9.08
N ASN A 71 9.30 -22.05 8.04
CA ASN A 71 10.09 -22.96 7.22
C ASN A 71 10.92 -22.26 6.13
N ASP A 72 10.49 -21.11 5.68
CA ASP A 72 11.05 -20.37 4.55
C ASP A 72 11.67 -19.02 4.95
N ALA A 73 11.75 -18.73 6.24
CA ALA A 73 12.27 -17.46 6.77
C ALA A 73 13.67 -17.11 6.23
N HIS A 74 14.49 -18.12 5.96
CA HIS A 74 15.84 -17.96 5.40
C HIS A 74 15.86 -17.48 3.94
N LYS A 75 14.73 -17.57 3.23
CA LYS A 75 14.59 -17.15 1.83
C LYS A 75 14.17 -15.68 1.70
N ILE A 76 13.63 -15.10 2.76
CA ILE A 76 13.11 -13.74 2.77
C ILE A 76 14.14 -12.81 3.41
N CYS A 77 14.81 -12.01 2.60
CA CYS A 77 15.86 -11.11 3.08
C CYS A 77 15.29 -9.86 3.75
N GLN A 78 14.25 -9.29 3.15
CA GLN A 78 13.61 -8.06 3.62
C GLN A 78 12.16 -8.00 3.13
N ILE A 79 11.30 -7.26 3.86
CA ILE A 79 9.90 -7.05 3.47
C ILE A 79 9.79 -5.88 2.49
N VAL A 80 10.49 -4.78 2.76
CA VAL A 80 10.43 -3.56 1.94
C VAL A 80 11.75 -3.31 1.23
N ASP A 81 11.69 -2.90 -0.03
CA ASP A 81 12.85 -2.45 -0.82
C ASP A 81 13.12 -0.97 -0.49
N GLU A 82 14.08 -0.72 0.37
CA GLU A 82 14.42 0.61 0.87
C GLU A 82 14.93 1.58 -0.22
N ASP A 83 15.40 1.05 -1.36
CA ASP A 83 15.78 1.85 -2.54
C ASP A 83 14.58 2.22 -3.42
N GLY A 84 13.40 1.74 -3.07
CA GLY A 84 12.15 2.04 -3.75
C GLY A 84 11.69 3.49 -3.56
N SER A 85 10.63 3.88 -4.28
CA SER A 85 9.87 5.07 -3.93
C SER A 85 9.00 4.78 -2.70
N ASP A 86 8.48 5.84 -2.05
CA ASP A 86 7.51 5.71 -0.97
C ASP A 86 6.35 4.78 -1.35
N SER A 87 5.83 4.96 -2.56
CA SER A 87 4.77 4.13 -3.14
C SER A 87 5.16 2.66 -3.27
N ALA A 88 6.37 2.37 -3.72
CA ALA A 88 6.87 1.00 -3.85
C ALA A 88 7.06 0.35 -2.48
N ILE A 89 7.51 1.11 -1.49
CA ILE A 89 7.68 0.64 -0.10
C ILE A 89 6.33 0.32 0.54
N VAL A 90 5.31 1.19 0.34
CA VAL A 90 3.91 0.91 0.77
C VAL A 90 3.37 -0.33 0.08
N ASP A 91 3.61 -0.48 -1.23
CA ASP A 91 3.19 -1.66 -1.99
C ASP A 91 3.77 -2.95 -1.43
N ASN A 92 5.07 -2.96 -1.11
CA ASN A 92 5.72 -4.12 -0.50
C ASN A 92 5.10 -4.46 0.88
N ALA A 93 4.84 -3.45 1.70
CA ALA A 93 4.22 -3.66 3.00
C ALA A 93 2.79 -4.18 2.86
N LEU A 94 2.01 -3.63 1.92
CA LEU A 94 0.66 -4.09 1.62
C LEU A 94 0.68 -5.54 1.14
N GLU A 95 1.50 -5.88 0.16
CA GLU A 95 1.64 -7.24 -0.36
C GLU A 95 1.97 -8.23 0.76
N PHE A 96 2.93 -7.89 1.62
CA PHE A 96 3.31 -8.75 2.73
C PHE A 96 2.15 -8.98 3.73
N LEU A 97 1.44 -7.94 4.08
CA LEU A 97 0.31 -8.04 5.02
C LEU A 97 -0.85 -8.85 4.44
N THR A 98 -1.09 -8.80 3.14
CA THR A 98 -2.14 -9.59 2.48
C THR A 98 -1.91 -11.09 2.51
N LEU A 99 -0.73 -11.54 2.92
CA LEU A 99 -0.47 -12.95 3.19
C LEU A 99 -1.10 -13.43 4.52
N ALA A 100 -1.46 -12.51 5.40
CA ALA A 100 -2.01 -12.80 6.72
C ALA A 100 -3.43 -12.23 6.95
N MET A 101 -3.89 -11.29 6.12
CA MET A 101 -5.19 -10.65 6.27
C MET A 101 -5.77 -10.22 4.90
N GLU A 102 -7.05 -9.87 4.88
CA GLU A 102 -7.69 -9.35 3.67
C GLU A 102 -7.06 -8.02 3.21
N PRO A 103 -6.96 -7.76 1.89
CA PRO A 103 -6.31 -6.55 1.37
C PRO A 103 -6.90 -5.25 1.91
N GLU A 104 -8.22 -5.21 2.13
CA GLU A 104 -8.91 -4.06 2.69
C GLU A 104 -8.47 -3.79 4.13
N GLN A 105 -8.33 -4.84 4.94
CA GLN A 105 -7.85 -4.75 6.31
C GLN A 105 -6.38 -4.30 6.36
N ALA A 106 -5.54 -4.84 5.46
CA ALA A 106 -4.15 -4.44 5.34
C ALA A 106 -4.01 -2.96 4.96
N ALA A 107 -4.83 -2.47 4.03
CA ALA A 107 -4.85 -1.07 3.65
C ALA A 107 -5.33 -0.16 4.80
N MET A 108 -6.39 -0.54 5.53
CA MET A 108 -6.87 0.18 6.71
C MET A 108 -5.83 0.19 7.84
N LEU A 109 -5.03 -0.86 7.97
CA LEU A 109 -3.96 -0.94 8.96
C LEU A 109 -2.81 0.01 8.61
N LEU A 110 -2.39 0.03 7.34
CA LEU A 110 -1.27 0.87 6.87
C LEU A 110 -1.64 2.35 6.85
N ILE A 111 -2.81 2.66 6.28
CA ILE A 111 -3.27 4.04 6.05
C ILE A 111 -4.64 4.21 6.72
N PRO A 112 -4.68 4.28 8.06
CA PRO A 112 -5.93 4.39 8.79
C PRO A 112 -6.56 5.76 8.57
N GLU A 113 -7.88 5.79 8.45
CA GLU A 113 -8.63 7.04 8.51
C GLU A 113 -8.49 7.71 9.89
N PRO A 114 -8.72 9.03 9.99
CA PRO A 114 -8.79 9.73 11.27
C PRO A 114 -9.98 9.20 12.10
N TRP A 115 -9.75 8.22 12.94
CA TRP A 115 -10.79 7.47 13.65
C TRP A 115 -11.07 7.94 15.07
N GLN A 116 -10.06 8.51 15.75
CA GLN A 116 -10.12 8.81 17.19
C GLN A 116 -11.24 9.79 17.56
N HIS A 117 -11.48 10.80 16.72
CA HIS A 117 -12.50 11.82 16.94
C HIS A 117 -13.69 11.74 15.98
N ASN A 118 -13.70 10.75 15.11
CA ASN A 118 -14.77 10.55 14.14
C ASN A 118 -15.98 9.87 14.83
N LYS A 119 -17.00 10.68 15.12
CA LYS A 119 -18.24 10.21 15.77
C LYS A 119 -19.12 9.38 14.83
N ALA A 120 -18.88 9.41 13.52
CA ALA A 120 -19.62 8.63 12.54
C ALA A 120 -19.20 7.16 12.49
N ASN A 121 -18.00 6.83 12.99
CA ASN A 121 -17.53 5.45 13.04
C ASN A 121 -18.33 4.65 14.07
N ASP A 122 -18.80 3.48 13.68
CA ASP A 122 -19.42 2.54 14.61
C ASP A 122 -18.42 1.93 15.59
N ALA A 123 -18.91 1.20 16.58
CA ALA A 123 -18.08 0.59 17.61
C ALA A 123 -17.10 -0.46 17.05
N THR A 124 -17.49 -1.17 16.00
CA THR A 124 -16.68 -2.21 15.36
C THR A 124 -15.48 -1.60 14.65
N VAL A 125 -15.71 -0.55 13.87
CA VAL A 125 -14.64 0.19 13.17
C VAL A 125 -13.66 0.82 14.17
N ARG A 126 -14.18 1.40 15.25
CA ARG A 126 -13.32 1.94 16.34
C ARG A 126 -12.47 0.86 16.97
N ALA A 127 -13.07 -0.26 17.35
CA ALA A 127 -12.35 -1.37 17.97
C ALA A 127 -11.27 -1.94 17.02
N PHE A 128 -11.54 -1.99 15.74
CA PHE A 128 -10.56 -2.37 14.73
C PHE A 128 -9.35 -1.42 14.76
N TYR A 129 -9.55 -0.12 14.58
CA TYR A 129 -8.45 0.85 14.56
C TYR A 129 -7.71 0.92 15.88
N GLU A 130 -8.42 0.86 17.01
CA GLU A 130 -7.83 0.85 18.34
C GLU A 130 -6.90 -0.36 18.52
N PHE A 131 -7.38 -1.57 18.21
CA PHE A 131 -6.57 -2.79 18.30
C PHE A 131 -5.33 -2.72 17.40
N TYR A 132 -5.50 -2.35 16.14
CA TYR A 132 -4.40 -2.35 15.18
C TYR A 132 -3.42 -1.20 15.41
N SER A 133 -3.81 -0.10 16.04
CA SER A 133 -2.90 0.99 16.38
C SER A 133 -1.79 0.60 17.35
N TYR A 134 -1.98 -0.48 18.12
CA TYR A 134 -0.93 -1.06 18.96
C TYR A 134 0.06 -1.95 18.20
N LEU A 135 -0.31 -2.39 17.00
CA LEU A 135 0.49 -3.32 16.21
C LEU A 135 1.34 -2.61 15.16
N MET A 136 0.84 -1.51 14.62
CA MET A 136 1.51 -0.79 13.53
C MET A 136 1.24 0.70 13.63
N GLU A 137 2.27 1.48 13.40
CA GLU A 137 2.20 2.93 13.21
C GLU A 137 1.53 3.29 11.88
N PRO A 138 0.79 4.39 11.79
CA PRO A 138 0.19 4.82 10.54
C PRO A 138 1.25 5.26 9.53
N TRP A 139 0.99 4.98 8.27
CA TRP A 139 1.73 5.50 7.12
C TRP A 139 0.98 6.73 6.61
N ASP A 140 1.46 7.91 6.97
CA ASP A 140 0.71 9.16 6.85
C ASP A 140 1.24 10.07 5.75
N GLY A 141 0.32 10.71 5.06
CA GLY A 141 0.54 11.67 4.00
C GLY A 141 -0.72 11.88 3.15
N PRO A 142 -0.76 12.92 2.29
CA PRO A 142 -1.83 13.07 1.33
C PRO A 142 -1.76 11.92 0.32
N THR A 143 -2.77 11.07 0.33
CA THR A 143 -2.72 9.79 -0.37
C THR A 143 -4.03 9.49 -1.08
N MET A 144 -3.95 9.21 -2.37
CA MET A 144 -4.98 8.50 -3.13
C MET A 144 -4.40 7.15 -3.52
N ILE A 145 -5.01 6.07 -3.07
CA ILE A 145 -4.59 4.72 -3.45
C ILE A 145 -5.72 3.96 -4.13
N SER A 146 -5.33 3.12 -5.06
CA SER A 146 -6.17 2.09 -5.63
C SER A 146 -5.41 0.77 -5.65
N PHE A 147 -6.05 -0.30 -5.24
CA PHE A 147 -5.46 -1.62 -5.25
C PHE A 147 -6.47 -2.68 -5.70
N CYS A 148 -5.95 -3.83 -6.10
CA CYS A 148 -6.74 -4.92 -6.63
C CYS A 148 -6.11 -6.26 -6.24
N ASN A 149 -6.95 -7.22 -5.87
CA ASN A 149 -6.53 -8.60 -5.61
C ASN A 149 -6.95 -9.60 -6.69
N GLY A 150 -7.45 -9.09 -7.84
CA GLY A 150 -7.96 -9.91 -8.94
C GLY A 150 -9.48 -10.14 -8.91
N ASP A 151 -10.12 -10.02 -7.76
CA ASP A 151 -11.58 -10.16 -7.60
C ASP A 151 -12.26 -8.84 -7.23
N LYS A 152 -11.58 -8.03 -6.42
CA LYS A 152 -12.07 -6.73 -5.95
C LYS A 152 -11.08 -5.63 -6.32
N THR A 153 -11.60 -4.45 -6.61
CA THR A 153 -10.83 -3.22 -6.73
C THR A 153 -11.33 -2.22 -5.70
N VAL A 154 -10.42 -1.65 -4.94
CA VAL A 154 -10.70 -0.62 -3.94
C VAL A 154 -9.96 0.64 -4.34
N SER A 155 -10.60 1.78 -4.16
CA SER A 155 -9.98 3.09 -4.34
C SER A 155 -10.46 4.02 -3.25
N TYR A 156 -9.54 4.70 -2.57
CA TYR A 156 -9.88 5.70 -1.58
C TYR A 156 -8.83 6.80 -1.49
N THR A 157 -9.25 7.94 -0.95
CA THR A 157 -8.40 9.11 -0.72
C THR A 157 -8.28 9.35 0.77
N HIS A 158 -7.05 9.44 1.25
CA HIS A 158 -6.73 9.84 2.61
C HIS A 158 -6.15 11.26 2.58
N LEU A 159 -6.82 12.18 3.26
CA LEU A 159 -6.38 13.57 3.41
C LEU A 159 -5.92 13.81 4.84
N ARG A 160 -4.86 14.57 5.01
CA ARG A 160 -4.43 15.01 6.34
C ARG A 160 -5.47 15.88 7.01
N ALA A 161 -5.48 15.87 8.34
CA ALA A 161 -6.39 16.69 9.14
C ALA A 161 -6.28 18.21 8.89
N HIS A 162 -5.13 18.68 8.37
CA HIS A 162 -4.92 20.09 8.03
C HIS A 162 -5.23 20.42 6.56
N GLU A 163 -5.50 19.41 5.73
CA GLU A 163 -6.02 19.57 4.37
C GLU A 163 -7.55 19.53 4.44
N THR A 164 -8.11 20.45 5.23
CA THR A 164 -9.56 20.57 5.39
C THR A 164 -10.20 21.16 4.13
N PRO A 165 -11.52 20.97 3.91
CA PRO A 165 -12.23 21.46 2.73
C PRO A 165 -12.13 22.98 2.48
N GLU A 166 -11.55 23.73 3.38
CA GLU A 166 -11.30 25.16 3.23
C GLU A 166 -10.21 25.47 2.19
N HIS A 167 -9.48 24.44 1.73
CA HIS A 167 -8.41 24.55 0.72
C HIS A 167 -8.72 23.84 -0.60
N LEU A 168 -9.96 23.32 -0.75
CA LEU A 168 -10.46 22.71 -1.98
C LEU A 168 -11.45 23.71 -2.66
#